data_c463706538a5cdd8a8c60ec680349135
#
_entry.id   c463706538a5cdd8a8c60ec680349135
#
_cell.length_a   1.000
_cell.length_b   1.000
_cell.length_c   1.000
_cell.angle_alpha   90.00
_cell.angle_beta   90.00
_cell.angle_gamma   90.00
#
_symmetry.space_group_name_H-M   'P 1'
#
loop_
_entity.id
_entity.type
_entity.pdbx_description
1 polymer ?
#
loop_
_entity_poly.entity_id
_entity_poly.type
_entity_poly.pdbx_seq_one_letter_code
_entity_poly.pdbx_strand_id
1 'polypeptide(L)'
;MILHDQSTDCLHDRPHAAQGRRPRQITELCETAKALHTASVCVNPCHVALAAQLLKGSGVKVCTVIGFPLGANTTAVKAFETRDAIANGADEVDMVINIGALKSGDLGLLESDIRGVVEAAAGTLVKVIIECCYLTDEEKALACKACVNAGADYVKTSTGFGTGGATVPDVRLMKASIPDTMKVKASGGMHSWQEAVDMVEAGASRLGTSSTLAILEGAPA
;
A
#
# COMPACT_ATOMS: atom_id res chain seq x y z
N MET A 1 -17.49 6.25 14.21
CA MET A 1 -17.89 7.15 13.11
C MET A 1 -16.72 7.50 12.17
N ILE A 2 -15.49 7.00 12.41
CA ILE A 2 -14.25 7.32 11.63
C ILE A 2 -13.97 6.31 10.52
N LEU A 3 -14.49 5.08 10.58
CA LEU A 3 -14.28 4.04 9.56
C LEU A 3 -15.37 3.97 8.47
N HIS A 4 -16.42 4.81 8.56
CA HIS A 4 -17.46 4.92 7.54
C HIS A 4 -17.08 5.81 6.35
N ASP A 5 -15.93 6.47 6.38
CA ASP A 5 -15.42 7.14 5.19
C ASP A 5 -14.85 6.06 4.25
N GLN A 6 -15.51 5.88 3.11
CA GLN A 6 -15.18 4.91 2.05
C GLN A 6 -13.72 4.97 1.56
N SER A 7 -12.95 5.97 2.01
CA SER A 7 -11.54 6.16 1.66
C SER A 7 -10.56 5.37 2.51
N THR A 8 -10.96 4.77 3.63
CA THR A 8 -10.03 4.19 4.61
C THR A 8 -9.66 2.73 4.37
N ASP A 9 -10.49 1.93 3.73
CA ASP A 9 -10.24 0.50 3.61
C ASP A 9 -9.69 0.08 2.25
N CYS A 10 -8.69 -0.79 2.27
CA CYS A 10 -8.14 -1.45 1.10
C CYS A 10 -8.07 -2.96 1.37
N LEU A 11 -8.83 -3.74 0.62
CA LEU A 11 -8.70 -5.20 0.66
C LEU A 11 -7.39 -5.63 0.01
N HIS A 12 -6.58 -6.33 0.78
CA HIS A 12 -5.34 -6.94 0.31
C HIS A 12 -5.54 -8.42 -0.01
N ASP A 13 -4.88 -8.83 -1.04
CA ASP A 13 -4.60 -10.23 -1.30
C ASP A 13 -3.77 -10.82 -0.14
N ARG A 14 -4.22 -11.91 0.49
CA ARG A 14 -3.53 -12.49 1.66
C ARG A 14 -2.13 -12.96 1.29
N PRO A 15 -1.10 -12.81 2.20
CA PRO A 15 0.26 -13.27 1.95
C PRO A 15 0.38 -14.75 1.55
N HIS A 16 -0.46 -15.62 2.12
CA HIS A 16 -0.52 -17.04 1.75
C HIS A 16 -1.10 -17.30 0.35
N ALA A 17 -1.63 -16.30 -0.30
CA ALA A 17 -2.09 -16.35 -1.68
C ALA A 17 -1.00 -16.02 -2.71
N ALA A 18 0.26 -15.84 -2.29
CA ALA A 18 1.42 -15.82 -3.19
C ALA A 18 1.59 -17.11 -4.00
N GLN A 19 0.87 -18.17 -3.64
CA GLN A 19 0.69 -19.38 -4.45
C GLN A 19 -0.47 -19.18 -5.44
N GLY A 20 -0.26 -18.34 -6.45
CA GLY A 20 -1.12 -18.21 -7.62
C GLY A 20 -2.63 -18.22 -7.35
N ARG A 21 -3.22 -17.05 -7.04
CA ARG A 21 -4.69 -16.96 -6.97
C ARG A 21 -5.30 -17.37 -8.29
N ARG A 22 -6.34 -18.19 -8.18
CA ARG A 22 -7.18 -18.52 -9.33
C ARG A 22 -8.08 -17.32 -9.66
N PRO A 23 -8.46 -17.10 -10.92
CA PRO A 23 -9.38 -16.01 -11.33
C PRO A 23 -10.64 -15.92 -10.45
N ARG A 24 -11.17 -17.07 -9.99
CA ARG A 24 -12.31 -17.13 -9.07
C ARG A 24 -12.07 -16.37 -7.75
N GLN A 25 -10.89 -16.46 -7.16
CA GLN A 25 -10.56 -15.77 -5.91
C GLN A 25 -10.46 -14.26 -6.09
N ILE A 26 -10.00 -13.80 -7.26
CA ILE A 26 -10.01 -12.38 -7.62
C ILE A 26 -11.45 -11.89 -7.79
N THR A 27 -12.33 -12.70 -8.41
CA THR A 27 -13.74 -12.36 -8.54
C THR A 27 -14.40 -12.22 -7.16
N GLU A 28 -14.19 -13.18 -6.26
CA GLU A 28 -14.71 -13.15 -4.88
C GLU A 28 -14.21 -11.92 -4.11
N LEU A 29 -12.93 -11.54 -4.26
CA LEU A 29 -12.34 -10.34 -3.68
C LEU A 29 -13.03 -9.07 -4.19
N CYS A 30 -13.21 -8.95 -5.50
CA CYS A 30 -13.84 -7.78 -6.12
C CYS A 30 -15.32 -7.66 -5.73
N GLU A 31 -16.06 -8.77 -5.67
CA GLU A 31 -17.47 -8.76 -5.21
C GLU A 31 -17.58 -8.32 -3.75
N THR A 32 -16.71 -8.83 -2.88
CA THR A 32 -16.63 -8.40 -1.47
C THR A 32 -16.31 -6.90 -1.37
N ALA A 33 -15.35 -6.42 -2.15
CA ALA A 33 -14.97 -5.02 -2.16
C ALA A 33 -16.12 -4.10 -2.60
N LYS A 34 -16.89 -4.51 -3.62
CA LYS A 34 -18.09 -3.78 -4.05
C LYS A 34 -19.17 -3.74 -2.97
N ALA A 35 -19.44 -4.89 -2.34
CA ALA A 35 -20.45 -5.00 -1.29
C ALA A 35 -20.11 -4.14 -0.05
N LEU A 36 -18.83 -4.03 0.29
CA LEU A 36 -18.33 -3.27 1.44
C LEU A 36 -17.98 -1.82 1.08
N HIS A 37 -18.05 -1.44 -0.18
CA HIS A 37 -17.63 -0.11 -0.66
C HIS A 37 -16.23 0.27 -0.23
N THR A 38 -15.27 -0.68 -0.29
CA THR A 38 -13.88 -0.38 0.08
C THR A 38 -13.24 0.61 -0.89
N ALA A 39 -12.23 1.34 -0.43
CA ALA A 39 -11.52 2.31 -1.27
C ALA A 39 -10.83 1.67 -2.47
N SER A 40 -10.22 0.49 -2.27
CA SER A 40 -9.55 -0.25 -3.35
C SER A 40 -9.43 -1.74 -3.03
N VAL A 41 -9.19 -2.54 -4.07
CA VAL A 41 -8.56 -3.86 -3.94
C VAL A 41 -7.08 -3.75 -4.29
N CYS A 42 -6.23 -4.58 -3.66
CA CYS A 42 -4.82 -4.64 -4.01
C CYS A 42 -4.48 -6.07 -4.46
N VAL A 43 -4.06 -6.20 -5.70
CA VAL A 43 -3.80 -7.49 -6.37
C VAL A 43 -2.39 -7.53 -6.97
N ASN A 44 -1.90 -8.74 -7.26
CA ASN A 44 -0.66 -8.89 -8.01
C ASN A 44 -0.82 -8.36 -9.46
N PRO A 45 0.25 -7.87 -10.12
CA PRO A 45 0.19 -7.26 -11.44
C PRO A 45 -0.54 -8.09 -12.50
N CYS A 46 -0.35 -9.41 -12.50
CA CYS A 46 -1.01 -10.32 -13.45
C CYS A 46 -2.54 -10.37 -13.35
N HIS A 47 -3.12 -9.81 -12.28
CA HIS A 47 -4.58 -9.79 -12.07
C HIS A 47 -5.21 -8.41 -12.26
N VAL A 48 -4.42 -7.39 -12.58
CA VAL A 48 -4.91 -6.00 -12.73
C VAL A 48 -6.00 -5.89 -13.78
N ALA A 49 -5.79 -6.44 -14.98
CA ALA A 49 -6.77 -6.36 -16.05
C ALA A 49 -8.12 -7.02 -15.69
N LEU A 50 -8.07 -8.16 -14.98
CA LEU A 50 -9.29 -8.84 -14.51
C LEU A 50 -9.99 -8.00 -13.42
N ALA A 51 -9.25 -7.48 -12.45
CA ALA A 51 -9.82 -6.64 -11.39
C ALA A 51 -10.44 -5.35 -11.97
N ALA A 52 -9.75 -4.70 -12.91
CA ALA A 52 -10.27 -3.51 -13.60
C ALA A 52 -11.58 -3.79 -14.35
N GLN A 53 -11.69 -4.94 -15.02
CA GLN A 53 -12.92 -5.35 -15.65
C GLN A 53 -14.06 -5.57 -14.65
N LEU A 54 -13.78 -6.29 -13.55
CA LEU A 54 -14.77 -6.64 -12.53
C LEU A 54 -15.26 -5.43 -11.72
N LEU A 55 -14.40 -4.44 -11.51
CA LEU A 55 -14.70 -3.25 -10.68
C LEU A 55 -15.19 -2.06 -11.50
N LYS A 56 -15.30 -2.18 -12.82
CA LYS A 56 -15.74 -1.09 -13.68
C LYS A 56 -17.09 -0.51 -13.23
N GLY A 57 -17.11 0.80 -12.95
CA GLY A 57 -18.31 1.53 -12.53
C GLY A 57 -18.69 1.35 -11.07
N SER A 58 -17.95 0.58 -10.25
CA SER A 58 -18.25 0.35 -8.83
C SER A 58 -17.78 1.48 -7.90
N GLY A 59 -16.83 2.31 -8.35
CA GLY A 59 -16.15 3.29 -7.51
C GLY A 59 -14.93 2.73 -6.75
N VAL A 60 -14.82 1.40 -6.59
CA VAL A 60 -13.68 0.73 -5.96
C VAL A 60 -12.48 0.79 -6.90
N LYS A 61 -11.32 1.24 -6.39
CA LYS A 61 -10.08 1.40 -7.17
C LYS A 61 -9.31 0.09 -7.29
N VAL A 62 -8.59 -0.06 -8.40
CA VAL A 62 -7.63 -1.16 -8.60
C VAL A 62 -6.25 -0.69 -8.20
N CYS A 63 -5.71 -1.26 -7.13
CA CYS A 63 -4.34 -1.08 -6.70
C CYS A 63 -3.51 -2.32 -7.05
N THR A 64 -2.25 -2.12 -7.40
CA THR A 64 -1.28 -3.22 -7.55
C THR A 64 0.06 -2.87 -6.94
N VAL A 65 0.98 -3.82 -6.93
CA VAL A 65 2.29 -3.70 -6.29
C VAL A 65 3.41 -3.61 -7.34
N ILE A 66 4.49 -2.88 -7.00
CA ILE A 66 5.64 -2.63 -7.87
C ILE A 66 6.93 -3.00 -7.13
N GLY A 67 7.80 -3.79 -7.77
CA GLY A 67 9.05 -4.27 -7.17
C GLY A 67 8.84 -5.13 -5.93
N PHE A 68 7.72 -5.79 -5.84
CA PHE A 68 7.19 -6.42 -4.63
C PHE A 68 7.60 -7.91 -4.52
N PRO A 69 7.88 -8.45 -3.30
CA PRO A 69 7.84 -7.73 -2.01
C PRO A 69 9.18 -7.13 -1.57
N LEU A 70 10.28 -7.36 -2.29
CA LEU A 70 11.65 -7.12 -1.82
C LEU A 70 12.19 -5.71 -2.12
N GLY A 71 11.61 -4.99 -3.07
CA GLY A 71 12.11 -3.69 -3.51
C GLY A 71 13.46 -3.73 -4.23
N ALA A 72 14.01 -4.92 -4.50
CA ALA A 72 15.36 -5.14 -5.00
C ALA A 72 15.50 -5.10 -6.53
N ASN A 73 14.43 -4.82 -7.25
CA ASN A 73 14.45 -4.61 -8.69
C ASN A 73 15.17 -3.29 -9.03
N THR A 74 15.73 -3.19 -10.22
CA THR A 74 16.26 -1.92 -10.70
C THR A 74 15.15 -0.91 -10.93
N THR A 75 15.46 0.38 -10.82
CA THR A 75 14.51 1.48 -11.08
C THR A 75 13.85 1.36 -12.45
N ALA A 76 14.61 0.99 -13.49
CA ALA A 76 14.08 0.81 -14.85
C ALA A 76 13.00 -0.29 -14.91
N VAL A 77 13.20 -1.40 -14.17
CA VAL A 77 12.21 -2.49 -14.08
C VAL A 77 10.96 -2.04 -13.33
N LYS A 78 11.10 -1.37 -12.18
CA LYS A 78 9.96 -0.82 -11.43
C LYS A 78 9.17 0.19 -12.27
N ALA A 79 9.86 1.08 -12.98
CA ALA A 79 9.22 2.05 -13.87
C ALA A 79 8.48 1.38 -15.04
N PHE A 80 9.02 0.29 -15.59
CA PHE A 80 8.33 -0.50 -16.62
C PHE A 80 7.07 -1.18 -16.05
N GLU A 81 7.21 -1.87 -14.90
CA GLU A 81 6.12 -2.54 -14.20
C GLU A 81 4.98 -1.56 -13.87
N THR A 82 5.33 -0.33 -13.45
CA THR A 82 4.36 0.73 -13.18
C THR A 82 3.56 1.10 -14.41
N ARG A 83 4.23 1.36 -15.55
CA ARG A 83 3.54 1.69 -16.82
C ARG A 83 2.67 0.56 -17.31
N ASP A 84 3.16 -0.68 -17.23
CA ASP A 84 2.40 -1.87 -17.63
C ASP A 84 1.14 -2.05 -16.76
N ALA A 85 1.28 -1.91 -15.44
CA ALA A 85 0.15 -2.01 -14.51
C ALA A 85 -0.93 -0.95 -14.81
N ILE A 86 -0.54 0.30 -15.05
CA ILE A 86 -1.47 1.39 -15.38
C ILE A 86 -2.14 1.14 -16.73
N ALA A 87 -1.41 0.70 -17.74
CA ALA A 87 -1.95 0.35 -19.05
C ALA A 87 -2.99 -0.80 -18.96
N ASN A 88 -2.84 -1.70 -17.99
CA ASN A 88 -3.77 -2.78 -17.69
C ASN A 88 -4.96 -2.36 -16.80
N GLY A 89 -5.01 -1.11 -16.34
CA GLY A 89 -6.14 -0.54 -15.61
C GLY A 89 -5.94 -0.37 -14.11
N ALA A 90 -4.69 -0.30 -13.61
CA ALA A 90 -4.44 0.09 -12.23
C ALA A 90 -4.74 1.58 -12.02
N ASP A 91 -5.51 1.90 -10.98
CA ASP A 91 -5.80 3.28 -10.53
C ASP A 91 -4.76 3.77 -9.50
N GLU A 92 -4.07 2.85 -8.82
CA GLU A 92 -3.10 3.12 -7.75
C GLU A 92 -1.97 2.09 -7.80
N VAL A 93 -0.76 2.47 -7.42
CA VAL A 93 0.38 1.55 -7.30
C VAL A 93 1.05 1.66 -5.93
N ASP A 94 1.42 0.52 -5.34
CA ASP A 94 2.15 0.39 -4.07
C ASP A 94 3.55 -0.16 -4.35
N MET A 95 4.56 0.70 -4.50
CA MET A 95 5.94 0.28 -4.72
C MET A 95 6.66 -0.06 -3.41
N VAL A 96 7.66 -0.93 -3.46
CA VAL A 96 8.58 -1.18 -2.33
C VAL A 96 9.89 -0.44 -2.57
N ILE A 97 10.40 0.25 -1.52
CA ILE A 97 11.69 0.94 -1.58
C ILE A 97 12.85 -0.03 -1.84
N ASN A 98 13.97 0.49 -2.32
CA ASN A 98 15.23 -0.24 -2.29
C ASN A 98 15.79 -0.21 -0.85
N ILE A 99 15.43 -1.24 -0.04
CA ILE A 99 15.85 -1.36 1.36
C ILE A 99 17.38 -1.44 1.46
N GLY A 100 18.04 -2.08 0.50
CA GLY A 100 19.50 -2.19 0.46
C GLY A 100 20.18 -0.83 0.31
N ALA A 101 19.65 0.06 -0.54
CA ALA A 101 20.14 1.43 -0.70
C ALA A 101 20.00 2.21 0.61
N LEU A 102 18.86 2.13 1.28
CA LEU A 102 18.66 2.78 2.58
C LEU A 102 19.64 2.25 3.63
N LYS A 103 19.78 0.94 3.76
CA LYS A 103 20.70 0.29 4.73
C LYS A 103 22.18 0.61 4.49
N SER A 104 22.56 0.85 3.24
CA SER A 104 23.94 1.25 2.89
C SER A 104 24.17 2.78 2.98
N GLY A 105 23.13 3.55 3.30
CA GLY A 105 23.21 5.02 3.35
C GLY A 105 23.20 5.69 1.98
N ASP A 106 22.90 4.97 0.89
CA ASP A 106 22.76 5.53 -0.45
C ASP A 106 21.37 6.16 -0.63
N LEU A 107 21.19 7.31 0.00
CA LEU A 107 19.93 8.06 -0.05
C LEU A 107 19.66 8.62 -1.45
N GLY A 108 20.70 8.85 -2.25
CA GLY A 108 20.56 9.29 -3.65
C GLY A 108 19.89 8.22 -4.51
N LEU A 109 20.36 6.97 -4.41
CA LEU A 109 19.74 5.84 -5.08
C LEU A 109 18.32 5.59 -4.56
N LEU A 110 18.09 5.65 -3.25
CA LEU A 110 16.78 5.48 -2.64
C LEU A 110 15.75 6.48 -3.22
N GLU A 111 16.11 7.77 -3.24
CA GLU A 111 15.21 8.82 -3.74
C GLU A 111 14.99 8.72 -5.26
N SER A 112 16.05 8.45 -6.03
CA SER A 112 15.94 8.31 -7.49
C SER A 112 15.11 7.09 -7.89
N ASP A 113 15.17 5.99 -7.14
CA ASP A 113 14.36 4.80 -7.35
C ASP A 113 12.86 5.09 -7.16
N ILE A 114 12.50 5.79 -6.07
CA ILE A 114 11.12 6.21 -5.82
C ILE A 114 10.65 7.19 -6.91
N ARG A 115 11.45 8.19 -7.23
CA ARG A 115 11.16 9.20 -8.25
C ARG A 115 10.91 8.56 -9.62
N GLY A 116 11.70 7.57 -10.01
CA GLY A 116 11.52 6.85 -11.27
C GLY A 116 10.16 6.16 -11.39
N VAL A 117 9.59 5.68 -10.28
CA VAL A 117 8.24 5.12 -10.24
C VAL A 117 7.19 6.24 -10.28
N VAL A 118 7.36 7.32 -9.50
CA VAL A 118 6.43 8.47 -9.51
C VAL A 118 6.32 9.09 -10.91
N GLU A 119 7.45 9.29 -11.58
CA GLU A 119 7.47 9.78 -12.96
C GLU A 119 6.79 8.81 -13.93
N ALA A 120 7.05 7.50 -13.80
CA ALA A 120 6.43 6.47 -14.63
C ALA A 120 4.91 6.35 -14.40
N ALA A 121 4.44 6.71 -13.20
CA ALA A 121 3.03 6.70 -12.83
C ALA A 121 2.23 7.83 -13.49
N ALA A 122 2.88 8.89 -13.98
CA ALA A 122 2.29 9.97 -14.78
C ALA A 122 0.99 10.56 -14.16
N GLY A 123 0.97 10.77 -12.85
CA GLY A 123 -0.17 11.28 -12.10
C GLY A 123 -1.10 10.21 -11.50
N THR A 124 -0.87 8.93 -11.77
CA THR A 124 -1.51 7.84 -11.03
C THR A 124 -0.95 7.80 -9.60
N LEU A 125 -1.83 7.60 -8.62
CA LEU A 125 -1.48 7.62 -7.20
C LEU A 125 -0.42 6.57 -6.84
N VAL A 126 0.68 7.03 -6.21
CA VAL A 126 1.80 6.19 -5.79
C VAL A 126 1.89 6.13 -4.26
N LYS A 127 1.90 4.90 -3.71
CA LYS A 127 2.20 4.66 -2.31
C LYS A 127 3.53 3.93 -2.20
N VAL A 128 4.36 4.33 -1.25
CA VAL A 128 5.72 3.82 -1.08
C VAL A 128 5.81 2.99 0.19
N ILE A 129 5.99 1.68 0.05
CA ILE A 129 6.17 0.74 1.15
C ILE A 129 7.61 0.83 1.62
N ILE A 130 7.80 1.24 2.88
CA ILE A 130 9.14 1.36 3.47
C ILE A 130 9.57 0.09 4.23
N GLU A 131 8.64 -0.83 4.54
CA GLU A 131 8.83 -2.09 5.28
C GLU A 131 9.41 -1.85 6.68
N CYS A 132 8.62 -1.21 7.53
CA CYS A 132 9.01 -0.74 8.86
C CYS A 132 9.71 -1.78 9.73
N CYS A 133 9.31 -3.07 9.63
CA CYS A 133 9.86 -4.13 10.47
C CYS A 133 11.36 -4.41 10.24
N TYR A 134 11.95 -3.89 9.16
CA TYR A 134 13.39 -4.00 8.86
C TYR A 134 14.17 -2.75 9.19
N LEU A 135 13.52 -1.66 9.64
CA LEU A 135 14.12 -0.34 9.75
C LEU A 135 14.19 0.12 11.21
N THR A 136 15.26 0.85 11.56
CA THR A 136 15.30 1.65 12.78
C THR A 136 14.42 2.89 12.62
N ASP A 137 14.14 3.59 13.71
CA ASP A 137 13.30 4.80 13.67
C ASP A 137 13.96 5.92 12.84
N GLU A 138 15.30 6.03 12.89
CA GLU A 138 16.06 6.96 12.04
C GLU A 138 15.94 6.60 10.56
N GLU A 139 16.03 5.32 10.23
CA GLU A 139 15.87 4.84 8.84
C GLU A 139 14.44 5.05 8.32
N LYS A 140 13.42 4.87 9.17
CA LYS A 140 12.02 5.17 8.82
C LYS A 140 11.84 6.66 8.50
N ALA A 141 12.42 7.54 9.30
CA ALA A 141 12.37 8.99 9.06
C ALA A 141 13.09 9.37 7.75
N LEU A 142 14.26 8.77 7.45
CA LEU A 142 15.00 8.97 6.21
C LEU A 142 14.19 8.47 4.99
N ALA A 143 13.55 7.31 5.09
CA ALA A 143 12.70 6.77 4.04
C ALA A 143 11.50 7.67 3.78
N CYS A 144 10.82 8.18 4.82
CA CYS A 144 9.74 9.15 4.70
C CYS A 144 10.20 10.41 3.96
N LYS A 145 11.37 10.95 4.32
CA LYS A 145 11.95 12.13 3.66
C LYS A 145 12.23 11.87 2.17
N ALA A 146 12.77 10.70 1.83
CA ALA A 146 12.98 10.32 0.43
C ALA A 146 11.66 10.22 -0.35
N CYS A 147 10.57 9.70 0.26
CA CYS A 147 9.24 9.68 -0.32
C CYS A 147 8.71 11.10 -0.61
N VAL A 148 8.89 12.02 0.34
CA VAL A 148 8.49 13.43 0.17
C VAL A 148 9.26 14.08 -0.98
N ASN A 149 10.58 13.94 -1.01
CA ASN A 149 11.44 14.53 -2.03
C ASN A 149 11.15 13.96 -3.43
N ALA A 150 10.75 12.69 -3.51
CA ALA A 150 10.40 12.04 -4.77
C ALA A 150 8.99 12.39 -5.26
N GLY A 151 8.14 12.99 -4.42
CA GLY A 151 6.78 13.41 -4.78
C GLY A 151 5.74 12.29 -4.73
N ALA A 152 5.93 11.28 -3.87
CA ALA A 152 4.93 10.25 -3.65
C ALA A 152 3.70 10.78 -2.90
N ASP A 153 2.53 10.14 -3.09
CA ASP A 153 1.27 10.54 -2.45
C ASP A 153 1.13 9.96 -1.04
N TYR A 154 1.65 8.75 -0.83
CA TYR A 154 1.57 8.04 0.45
C TYR A 154 2.91 7.41 0.81
N VAL A 155 3.18 7.37 2.11
CA VAL A 155 4.11 6.40 2.70
C VAL A 155 3.30 5.26 3.33
N LYS A 156 3.72 4.00 3.12
CA LYS A 156 3.04 2.79 3.59
C LYS A 156 3.97 1.96 4.47
N THR A 157 3.44 1.41 5.56
CA THR A 157 4.24 0.71 6.57
C THR A 157 4.88 -0.57 6.05
N SER A 158 4.11 -1.46 5.43
CA SER A 158 4.50 -2.87 5.31
C SER A 158 3.99 -3.54 4.04
N THR A 159 4.73 -4.54 3.58
CA THR A 159 4.30 -5.43 2.48
C THR A 159 3.28 -6.48 2.95
N GLY A 160 3.36 -6.88 4.20
CA GLY A 160 2.65 -8.04 4.76
C GLY A 160 3.42 -9.37 4.57
N PHE A 161 4.63 -9.34 3.99
CA PHE A 161 5.53 -10.50 3.81
C PHE A 161 6.74 -10.46 4.74
N GLY A 162 6.95 -9.32 5.41
CA GLY A 162 8.00 -9.16 6.41
C GLY A 162 7.64 -9.82 7.75
N THR A 163 8.50 -9.63 8.74
CA THR A 163 8.36 -10.21 10.09
C THR A 163 7.32 -9.50 10.96
N GLY A 164 6.82 -8.31 10.51
CA GLY A 164 5.82 -7.51 11.23
C GLY A 164 4.93 -6.70 10.30
N GLY A 165 3.77 -6.29 10.82
CA GLY A 165 2.83 -5.38 10.18
C GLY A 165 2.96 -3.95 10.69
N ALA A 166 1.90 -3.14 10.48
CA ALA A 166 1.81 -1.79 11.02
C ALA A 166 1.77 -1.80 12.55
N THR A 167 2.42 -0.83 13.16
CA THR A 167 2.33 -0.54 14.60
C THR A 167 1.94 0.91 14.81
N VAL A 168 1.26 1.21 15.93
CA VAL A 168 0.89 2.58 16.30
C VAL A 168 2.12 3.50 16.40
N PRO A 169 3.26 3.09 17.01
CA PRO A 169 4.47 3.90 17.00
C PRO A 169 5.00 4.22 15.61
N ASP A 170 5.01 3.22 14.69
CA ASP A 170 5.47 3.44 13.33
C ASP A 170 4.61 4.45 12.57
N VAL A 171 3.27 4.31 12.68
CA VAL A 171 2.34 5.23 12.03
C VAL A 171 2.51 6.65 12.54
N ARG A 172 2.65 6.85 13.87
CA ARG A 172 2.92 8.15 14.47
C ARG A 172 4.23 8.76 13.98
N LEU A 173 5.31 7.97 13.96
CA LEU A 173 6.62 8.40 13.46
C LEU A 173 6.54 8.82 12.00
N MET A 174 5.93 8.00 11.15
CA MET A 174 5.76 8.29 9.73
C MET A 174 4.92 9.55 9.52
N LYS A 175 3.80 9.71 10.24
CA LYS A 175 2.97 10.93 10.16
C LYS A 175 3.72 12.18 10.58
N ALA A 176 4.54 12.10 11.63
CA ALA A 176 5.39 13.21 12.09
C ALA A 176 6.55 13.53 11.10
N SER A 177 6.92 12.60 10.22
CA SER A 177 8.05 12.73 9.29
C SER A 177 7.65 13.21 7.89
N ILE A 178 6.36 13.46 7.63
CA ILE A 178 5.84 13.87 6.31
C ILE A 178 5.00 15.15 6.43
N PRO A 179 4.89 15.98 5.38
CA PRO A 179 3.98 17.13 5.37
C PRO A 179 2.51 16.69 5.32
N ASP A 180 1.59 17.60 5.66
CA ASP A 180 0.15 17.33 5.64
C ASP A 180 -0.42 16.99 4.24
N THR A 181 0.29 17.36 3.19
CA THR A 181 -0.05 17.02 1.80
C THR A 181 0.17 15.55 1.47
N MET A 182 1.05 14.85 2.20
CA MET A 182 1.30 13.42 2.07
C MET A 182 0.51 12.64 3.13
N LYS A 183 0.16 11.40 2.82
CA LYS A 183 -0.67 10.56 3.66
C LYS A 183 0.06 9.30 4.14
N VAL A 184 -0.46 8.66 5.19
CA VAL A 184 0.05 7.38 5.70
C VAL A 184 -0.95 6.26 5.41
N LYS A 185 -0.45 5.13 4.89
CA LYS A 185 -1.21 3.88 4.81
C LYS A 185 -0.62 2.87 5.80
N ALA A 186 -1.43 2.42 6.76
CA ALA A 186 -1.10 1.34 7.68
C ALA A 186 -1.50 -0.01 7.06
N SER A 187 -0.61 -0.98 7.01
CA SER A 187 -0.87 -2.29 6.37
C SER A 187 -0.33 -3.46 7.18
N GLY A 188 -1.15 -4.52 7.26
CA GLY A 188 -0.83 -5.73 8.01
C GLY A 188 -0.96 -5.57 9.52
N GLY A 189 -1.14 -6.68 10.24
CA GLY A 189 -1.18 -6.68 11.71
C GLY A 189 -2.49 -6.20 12.33
N MET A 190 -3.52 -5.86 11.55
CA MET A 190 -4.83 -5.43 12.05
C MET A 190 -5.86 -6.54 11.88
N HIS A 191 -6.48 -6.96 12.99
CA HIS A 191 -7.44 -8.07 13.04
C HIS A 191 -8.73 -7.72 13.77
N SER A 192 -8.79 -6.55 14.44
CA SER A 192 -9.94 -6.09 15.20
C SER A 192 -10.28 -4.64 14.88
N TRP A 193 -11.52 -4.25 15.20
CA TRP A 193 -11.99 -2.86 15.09
C TRP A 193 -11.10 -1.89 15.88
N GLN A 194 -10.74 -2.24 17.13
CA GLN A 194 -9.93 -1.36 17.97
C GLN A 194 -8.55 -1.12 17.37
N GLU A 195 -7.88 -2.17 16.86
CA GLU A 195 -6.59 -2.00 16.19
C GLU A 195 -6.69 -1.09 14.97
N ALA A 196 -7.79 -1.19 14.19
CA ALA A 196 -8.02 -0.31 13.05
C ALA A 196 -8.22 1.15 13.49
N VAL A 197 -9.01 1.38 14.56
CA VAL A 197 -9.20 2.72 15.17
C VAL A 197 -7.88 3.29 15.66
N ASP A 198 -7.08 2.51 16.38
CA ASP A 198 -5.79 2.94 16.91
C ASP A 198 -4.83 3.41 15.79
N MET A 199 -4.85 2.75 14.62
CA MET A 199 -4.05 3.18 13.45
C MET A 199 -4.55 4.50 12.86
N VAL A 200 -5.87 4.70 12.78
CA VAL A 200 -6.45 5.97 12.30
C VAL A 200 -6.13 7.10 13.28
N GLU A 201 -6.26 6.88 14.58
CA GLU A 201 -5.90 7.85 15.61
C GLU A 201 -4.40 8.17 15.64
N ALA A 202 -3.57 7.22 15.24
CA ALA A 202 -2.13 7.43 15.07
C ALA A 202 -1.78 8.29 13.84
N GLY A 203 -2.73 8.51 12.92
CA GLY A 203 -2.56 9.35 11.73
C GLY A 203 -2.62 8.62 10.39
N ALA A 204 -2.99 7.33 10.36
CA ALA A 204 -3.23 6.64 9.10
C ALA A 204 -4.51 7.17 8.45
N SER A 205 -4.46 7.48 7.16
CA SER A 205 -5.62 7.88 6.34
C SER A 205 -6.08 6.78 5.39
N ARG A 206 -5.39 5.65 5.37
CA ARG A 206 -5.74 4.44 4.63
C ARG A 206 -5.29 3.22 5.43
N LEU A 207 -6.15 2.23 5.51
CA LEU A 207 -5.83 0.93 6.11
C LEU A 207 -5.73 -0.14 5.01
N GLY A 208 -4.79 -1.07 5.18
CA GLY A 208 -4.63 -2.21 4.30
C GLY A 208 -4.67 -3.51 5.09
N THR A 209 -5.75 -4.28 4.94
CA THR A 209 -5.97 -5.51 5.69
C THR A 209 -6.58 -6.60 4.81
N SER A 210 -6.33 -7.86 5.19
CA SER A 210 -7.05 -9.03 4.66
C SER A 210 -8.20 -9.47 5.57
N SER A 211 -8.43 -8.76 6.69
CA SER A 211 -9.41 -9.09 7.72
C SER A 211 -10.58 -8.11 7.77
N THR A 212 -10.87 -7.42 6.66
CA THR A 212 -11.88 -6.34 6.61
C THR A 212 -13.23 -6.76 7.18
N LEU A 213 -13.75 -7.95 6.82
CA LEU A 213 -15.02 -8.44 7.37
C LEU A 213 -14.98 -8.57 8.89
N ALA A 214 -13.96 -9.23 9.45
CA ALA A 214 -13.83 -9.40 10.90
C ALA A 214 -13.66 -8.07 11.64
N ILE A 215 -12.96 -7.09 11.01
CA ILE A 215 -12.84 -5.74 11.57
C ILE A 215 -14.20 -5.05 11.61
N LEU A 216 -14.97 -5.09 10.53
CA LEU A 216 -16.28 -4.43 10.44
C LEU A 216 -17.34 -5.10 11.34
N GLU A 217 -17.30 -6.42 11.52
CA GLU A 217 -18.16 -7.15 12.44
C GLU A 217 -17.93 -6.75 13.91
N GLY A 218 -16.73 -6.29 14.24
CA GLY A 218 -16.38 -5.77 15.58
C GLY A 218 -16.74 -4.30 15.81
N ALA A 219 -17.34 -3.62 14.81
CA ALA A 219 -17.73 -2.22 14.95
C ALA A 219 -18.85 -2.06 16.00
N PRO A 220 -18.80 -1.04 16.85
CA PRO A 220 -19.90 -0.72 17.75
C PRO A 220 -21.15 -0.32 16.95
N ALA A 221 -22.32 -0.76 17.43
CA ALA A 221 -23.62 -0.46 16.85
C ALA A 221 -23.96 1.04 16.88
#